data_6edbf2e666f962fce5ec4508086f72d4
#
_entry.id   6edbf2e666f962fce5ec4508086f72d4
#
_cell.length_a   1.000
_cell.length_b   1.000
_cell.length_c   1.000
_cell.angle_alpha   90.00
_cell.angle_beta   90.00
_cell.angle_gamma   90.00
#
_symmetry.space_group_name_H-M   'P 1'
#
loop_
_entity.id
_entity.type
_entity.pdbx_description
1 polymer ?
#
loop_
_entity_poly.entity_id
_entity_poly.type
_entity_poly.pdbx_seq_one_letter_code
_entity_poly.pdbx_strand_id
1 'polypeptide(L)'
;MTNKVLAHDNIDSTPAITPVSKSVGRWVLLATILGSSMAFIDSTAMNVVIPVLQSELNATIPQVQWIMEAYALFMSSLMLLGGSLGDKFGRKRIFALGIILFTGASIWCGLSANTSQLIIARAFQGTGGALLIPGSLAIVNISFSSEHRGRAIGIWSGFTAITTTLGPILGGWLAQNHSWRYVFFINVPIAIIVLGILYCRIPESRKGTGAEKLDLLGSLLATLGLGCIVFGLIDSANVGFGHPKVIIPLIAGGILLLSFVFYENRTSSPMMPLNLFKSKTFGGGNLVTLLFWGAWSGAIFFIPFNLIQLQGYSAASAGLAFVPLVIALFLFSPWAGGLVAKYGAKIPIMTGTILASFGFYLFTLPGIGGSYWTTFFLPIIILGVGMAILIPTLTTAVMESVELRDSGVASGINNTAGRIAGVLAIAIMGVFALSTFNRSLDYELSSLDLQQETRQSIDDQRIKILLIEIPENIETETKTYIKNAIDISFLASFRLMMLISCGLVLFCTFVVWFSIEKRKAG
;
A
#
# COMPACT_ATOMS: atom_id res chain seq x y z
N MET A 1 68.20 24.70 -1.26
CA MET A 1 66.92 25.00 -1.92
C MET A 1 65.96 23.88 -1.63
N THR A 2 65.12 24.08 -0.64
CA THR A 2 64.25 23.09 -0.05
C THR A 2 62.88 23.17 -0.72
N ASN A 3 62.50 22.12 -1.49
CA ASN A 3 61.15 21.97 -2.03
C ASN A 3 60.20 21.56 -0.93
N LYS A 4 59.35 22.48 -0.48
CA LYS A 4 58.14 22.18 0.31
C LYS A 4 57.07 21.64 -0.64
N VAL A 5 56.84 20.33 -0.61
CA VAL A 5 55.63 19.68 -1.18
C VAL A 5 54.47 20.02 -0.24
N LEU A 6 53.57 20.87 -0.72
CA LEU A 6 52.28 21.13 -0.09
C LEU A 6 51.45 19.86 -0.17
N ALA A 7 51.23 19.20 0.95
CA ALA A 7 50.22 18.18 1.09
C ALA A 7 48.84 18.83 0.94
N HIS A 8 48.16 18.54 -0.17
CA HIS A 8 46.72 18.76 -0.29
C HIS A 8 46.03 17.77 0.67
N ASP A 9 45.67 18.27 1.84
CA ASP A 9 44.73 17.57 2.69
C ASP A 9 43.40 17.38 1.94
N ASN A 10 43.16 16.16 1.48
CA ASN A 10 41.88 15.71 1.00
C ASN A 10 40.90 15.70 2.18
N ILE A 11 40.19 16.81 2.39
CA ILE A 11 39.03 16.90 3.25
C ILE A 11 37.80 16.40 2.46
N ASP A 12 37.78 15.13 2.17
CA ASP A 12 36.58 14.40 1.71
C ASP A 12 36.53 13.04 2.39
N SER A 13 36.57 13.04 3.73
CA SER A 13 36.20 11.86 4.50
C SER A 13 34.72 11.95 4.92
N THR A 14 33.83 11.78 3.94
CA THR A 14 32.49 11.22 4.27
C THR A 14 32.75 9.90 4.99
N PRO A 15 32.28 9.71 6.23
CA PRO A 15 32.47 8.44 6.92
C PRO A 15 31.81 7.35 6.08
N ALA A 16 32.64 6.50 5.46
CA ALA A 16 32.18 5.34 4.73
C ALA A 16 31.32 4.52 5.69
N ILE A 17 30.03 4.45 5.41
CA ILE A 17 29.10 3.60 6.18
C ILE A 17 29.55 2.16 5.93
N THR A 18 30.33 1.62 6.88
CA THR A 18 30.81 0.23 6.77
C THR A 18 29.62 -0.71 6.90
N PRO A 19 29.39 -1.61 5.91
CA PRO A 19 28.33 -2.59 6.00
C PRO A 19 28.45 -3.38 7.30
N VAL A 20 27.31 -3.63 7.94
CA VAL A 20 27.29 -4.38 9.21
C VAL A 20 27.73 -5.84 8.98
N SER A 21 28.30 -6.46 10.03
CA SER A 21 28.65 -7.88 9.97
C SER A 21 27.43 -8.75 9.62
N LYS A 22 27.65 -9.93 9.02
CA LYS A 22 26.57 -10.87 8.67
C LYS A 22 25.67 -11.23 9.85
N SER A 23 26.22 -11.27 11.06
CA SER A 23 25.50 -11.52 12.30
C SER A 23 24.53 -10.36 12.63
N VAL A 24 25.00 -9.11 12.57
CA VAL A 24 24.18 -7.91 12.81
C VAL A 24 23.14 -7.74 11.70
N GLY A 25 23.47 -8.05 10.44
CA GLY A 25 22.54 -8.00 9.33
C GLY A 25 21.29 -8.86 9.50
N ARG A 26 21.42 -10.06 10.13
CA ARG A 26 20.25 -10.91 10.47
C ARG A 26 19.33 -10.24 11.49
N TRP A 27 19.89 -9.59 12.51
CA TRP A 27 19.13 -8.86 13.52
C TRP A 27 18.44 -7.62 12.94
N VAL A 28 19.10 -6.93 12.01
CA VAL A 28 18.51 -5.81 11.25
C VAL A 28 17.28 -6.29 10.49
N LEU A 29 17.39 -7.36 9.70
CA LEU A 29 16.25 -7.90 8.96
C LEU A 29 15.12 -8.34 9.91
N LEU A 30 15.44 -9.07 10.97
CA LEU A 30 14.43 -9.52 11.92
C LEU A 30 13.68 -8.34 12.56
N ALA A 31 14.39 -7.33 13.05
CA ALA A 31 13.77 -6.16 13.68
C ALA A 31 12.94 -5.33 12.70
N THR A 32 13.45 -5.11 11.48
CA THR A 32 12.73 -4.32 10.47
C THR A 32 11.52 -5.04 9.90
N ILE A 33 11.61 -6.36 9.71
CA ILE A 33 10.48 -7.19 9.29
C ILE A 33 9.40 -7.19 10.37
N LEU A 34 9.74 -7.55 11.61
CA LEU A 34 8.77 -7.58 12.72
C LEU A 34 8.13 -6.21 12.96
N GLY A 35 8.93 -5.13 12.97
CA GLY A 35 8.40 -3.78 13.13
C GLY A 35 7.44 -3.39 12.02
N SER A 36 7.80 -3.63 10.75
CA SER A 36 6.89 -3.35 9.63
C SER A 36 5.65 -4.24 9.66
N SER A 37 5.80 -5.50 10.10
CA SER A 37 4.69 -6.45 10.22
C SER A 37 3.59 -5.97 11.15
N MET A 38 3.93 -5.23 12.22
CA MET A 38 2.93 -4.62 13.11
C MET A 38 1.94 -3.76 12.32
N ALA A 39 2.45 -2.86 11.47
CA ALA A 39 1.61 -1.96 10.67
C ALA A 39 0.84 -2.70 9.55
N PHE A 40 1.42 -3.71 8.94
CA PHE A 40 0.77 -4.46 7.86
C PHE A 40 -0.30 -5.42 8.39
N ILE A 41 -0.03 -6.15 9.47
CA ILE A 41 -1.02 -7.01 10.14
C ILE A 41 -2.20 -6.16 10.62
N ASP A 42 -1.93 -5.07 11.33
CA ASP A 42 -2.96 -4.18 11.86
C ASP A 42 -3.89 -3.66 10.76
N SER A 43 -3.33 -3.13 9.67
CA SER A 43 -4.13 -2.56 8.58
C SER A 43 -5.02 -3.59 7.88
N THR A 44 -4.58 -4.85 7.78
CA THR A 44 -5.34 -5.89 7.06
C THR A 44 -6.26 -6.70 7.97
N ALA A 45 -5.89 -6.91 9.23
CA ALA A 45 -6.74 -7.56 10.23
C ALA A 45 -8.02 -6.77 10.48
N MET A 46 -7.94 -5.44 10.47
CA MET A 46 -9.10 -4.57 10.68
C MET A 46 -10.23 -4.82 9.68
N ASN A 47 -9.94 -5.16 8.41
CA ASN A 47 -10.98 -5.43 7.41
C ASN A 47 -11.94 -6.57 7.82
N VAL A 48 -11.45 -7.56 8.57
CA VAL A 48 -12.25 -8.70 9.03
C VAL A 48 -12.93 -8.42 10.38
N VAL A 49 -12.34 -7.51 11.16
CA VAL A 49 -12.81 -7.15 12.52
C VAL A 49 -13.95 -6.14 12.49
N ILE A 50 -14.10 -5.38 11.41
CA ILE A 50 -15.10 -4.32 11.26
C ILE A 50 -16.52 -4.74 11.66
N PRO A 51 -17.11 -5.86 11.18
CA PRO A 51 -18.48 -6.21 11.51
C PRO A 51 -18.69 -6.45 13.02
N VAL A 52 -17.71 -7.10 13.68
CA VAL A 52 -17.75 -7.36 15.13
C VAL A 52 -17.62 -6.05 15.91
N LEU A 53 -16.70 -5.19 15.53
CA LEU A 53 -16.47 -3.89 16.13
C LEU A 53 -17.70 -2.98 15.98
N GLN A 54 -18.34 -2.99 14.80
CA GLN A 54 -19.56 -2.23 14.53
C GLN A 54 -20.69 -2.64 15.47
N SER A 55 -20.90 -3.93 15.66
CA SER A 55 -21.96 -4.44 16.56
C SER A 55 -21.67 -4.16 18.03
N GLU A 56 -20.41 -4.37 18.51
CA GLU A 56 -20.07 -4.16 19.92
C GLU A 56 -20.06 -2.68 20.34
N LEU A 57 -19.64 -1.78 19.46
CA LEU A 57 -19.59 -0.34 19.74
C LEU A 57 -20.84 0.41 19.28
N ASN A 58 -21.85 -0.28 18.74
CA ASN A 58 -23.02 0.32 18.11
C ASN A 58 -22.63 1.44 17.12
N ALA A 59 -21.58 1.18 16.33
CA ALA A 59 -20.97 2.18 15.47
C ALA A 59 -21.77 2.36 14.18
N THR A 60 -21.96 3.61 13.75
CA THR A 60 -22.51 3.92 12.43
C THR A 60 -21.50 3.60 11.33
N ILE A 61 -21.98 3.35 10.10
CA ILE A 61 -21.09 3.11 8.93
C ILE A 61 -20.04 4.21 8.77
N PRO A 62 -20.38 5.52 8.81
CA PRO A 62 -19.37 6.58 8.76
C PRO A 62 -18.32 6.51 9.88
N GLN A 63 -18.72 6.13 11.11
CA GLN A 63 -17.77 5.98 12.22
C GLN A 63 -16.81 4.82 11.98
N VAL A 64 -17.30 3.70 11.47
CA VAL A 64 -16.46 2.55 11.10
C VAL A 64 -15.47 2.93 10.00
N GLN A 65 -15.92 3.64 8.99
CA GLN A 65 -15.03 4.19 7.96
C GLN A 65 -13.96 5.07 8.59
N TRP A 66 -14.31 6.01 9.46
CA TRP A 66 -13.34 6.87 10.11
C TRP A 66 -12.33 6.10 10.99
N ILE A 67 -12.70 5.00 11.61
CA ILE A 67 -11.75 4.13 12.33
C ILE A 67 -10.66 3.61 11.40
N MET A 68 -11.00 3.22 10.17
CA MET A 68 -10.03 2.75 9.18
C MET A 68 -9.20 3.89 8.61
N GLU A 69 -9.86 4.96 8.26
CA GLU A 69 -9.33 6.09 7.53
C GLU A 69 -8.42 6.98 8.37
N ALA A 70 -8.72 7.18 9.65
CA ALA A 70 -7.86 7.95 10.53
C ALA A 70 -6.43 7.36 10.58
N TYR A 71 -6.31 6.04 10.65
CA TYR A 71 -5.01 5.37 10.59
C TYR A 71 -4.33 5.58 9.23
N ALA A 72 -5.04 5.30 8.14
CA ALA A 72 -4.48 5.38 6.79
C ALA A 72 -4.10 6.83 6.42
N LEU A 73 -4.92 7.80 6.79
CA LEU A 73 -4.71 9.22 6.57
C LEU A 73 -3.44 9.72 7.25
N PHE A 74 -3.35 9.54 8.59
CA PHE A 74 -2.19 10.02 9.33
C PHE A 74 -0.92 9.28 8.96
N MET A 75 -1.01 7.98 8.67
CA MET A 75 0.14 7.22 8.21
C MET A 75 0.65 7.70 6.86
N SER A 76 -0.25 7.91 5.89
CA SER A 76 0.15 8.32 4.54
C SER A 76 0.68 9.75 4.49
N SER A 77 -0.01 10.67 5.15
CA SER A 77 0.34 12.09 5.12
C SER A 77 1.65 12.41 5.87
N LEU A 78 1.94 11.72 6.97
CA LEU A 78 3.15 11.95 7.77
C LEU A 78 4.35 11.10 7.34
N MET A 79 4.20 10.22 6.34
CA MET A 79 5.25 9.29 5.95
C MET A 79 6.50 9.99 5.41
N LEU A 80 6.34 11.09 4.68
CA LEU A 80 7.46 11.92 4.21
C LEU A 80 8.22 12.55 5.38
N LEU A 81 7.49 13.06 6.37
CA LEU A 81 8.08 13.61 7.60
C LEU A 81 8.85 12.52 8.36
N GLY A 82 8.29 11.32 8.46
CA GLY A 82 8.94 10.16 9.11
C GLY A 82 10.28 9.82 8.50
N GLY A 83 10.37 9.80 7.17
CA GLY A 83 11.62 9.58 6.43
C GLY A 83 12.67 10.66 6.74
N SER A 84 12.27 11.93 6.64
CA SER A 84 13.14 13.09 6.91
C SER A 84 13.62 13.14 8.37
N LEU A 85 12.75 12.85 9.33
CA LEU A 85 13.11 12.76 10.75
C LEU A 85 14.15 11.66 10.99
N GLY A 86 14.01 10.50 10.32
CA GLY A 86 14.96 9.39 10.41
C GLY A 86 16.36 9.79 9.92
N ASP A 87 16.45 10.48 8.80
CA ASP A 87 17.72 10.95 8.24
C ASP A 87 18.39 11.99 9.13
N LYS A 88 17.62 12.87 9.79
CA LYS A 88 18.14 13.93 10.66
C LYS A 88 18.49 13.48 12.07
N PHE A 89 17.57 12.79 12.76
CA PHE A 89 17.72 12.47 14.18
C PHE A 89 18.27 11.07 14.45
N GLY A 90 18.45 10.28 13.40
CA GLY A 90 18.91 8.89 13.49
C GLY A 90 17.81 7.90 13.19
N ARG A 91 18.09 7.02 12.25
CA ARG A 91 17.10 6.07 11.72
C ARG A 91 16.63 5.06 12.76
N LYS A 92 17.55 4.54 13.59
CA LYS A 92 17.23 3.65 14.70
C LYS A 92 16.33 4.34 15.74
N ARG A 93 16.65 5.60 16.12
CA ARG A 93 15.89 6.36 17.13
C ARG A 93 14.47 6.63 16.66
N ILE A 94 14.31 7.10 15.42
CA ILE A 94 12.99 7.42 14.85
C ILE A 94 12.17 6.15 14.63
N PHE A 95 12.79 5.07 14.19
CA PHE A 95 12.14 3.77 14.08
C PHE A 95 11.66 3.25 15.45
N ALA A 96 12.50 3.34 16.49
CA ALA A 96 12.13 2.98 17.86
C ALA A 96 10.98 3.86 18.38
N LEU A 97 11.03 5.18 18.14
CA LEU A 97 9.96 6.10 18.52
C LEU A 97 8.65 5.73 17.80
N GLY A 98 8.72 5.40 16.51
CA GLY A 98 7.59 4.91 15.74
C GLY A 98 6.95 3.66 16.36
N ILE A 99 7.77 2.68 16.77
CA ILE A 99 7.30 1.47 17.44
C ILE A 99 6.65 1.80 18.79
N ILE A 100 7.26 2.65 19.59
CA ILE A 100 6.71 3.05 20.91
C ILE A 100 5.37 3.77 20.74
N LEU A 101 5.29 4.73 19.81
CA LEU A 101 4.07 5.48 19.56
C LEU A 101 2.97 4.58 18.97
N PHE A 102 3.33 3.72 18.00
CA PHE A 102 2.41 2.76 17.41
C PHE A 102 1.83 1.80 18.47
N THR A 103 2.69 1.26 19.32
CA THR A 103 2.29 0.30 20.36
C THR A 103 1.47 0.97 21.47
N GLY A 104 1.87 2.16 21.91
CA GLY A 104 1.10 2.93 22.90
C GLY A 104 -0.31 3.27 22.38
N ALA A 105 -0.40 3.71 21.12
CA ALA A 105 -1.68 3.96 20.46
C ALA A 105 -2.47 2.66 20.23
N SER A 106 -1.80 1.55 19.93
CA SER A 106 -2.41 0.22 19.82
C SER A 106 -3.05 -0.24 21.13
N ILE A 107 -2.35 -0.06 22.25
CA ILE A 107 -2.91 -0.31 23.60
C ILE A 107 -4.15 0.58 23.82
N TRP A 108 -4.07 1.85 23.46
CA TRP A 108 -5.23 2.76 23.56
C TRP A 108 -6.40 2.30 22.68
N CYS A 109 -6.16 1.86 21.44
CA CYS A 109 -7.18 1.27 20.59
C CYS A 109 -7.88 0.08 21.26
N GLY A 110 -7.11 -0.85 21.83
CA GLY A 110 -7.64 -2.02 22.53
C GLY A 110 -8.42 -1.69 23.82
N LEU A 111 -8.12 -0.57 24.46
CA LEU A 111 -8.80 -0.08 25.67
C LEU A 111 -9.93 0.92 25.38
N SER A 112 -10.19 1.26 24.12
CA SER A 112 -11.20 2.25 23.74
C SER A 112 -12.59 1.82 24.19
N ALA A 113 -13.30 2.73 24.85
CA ALA A 113 -14.66 2.53 25.35
C ALA A 113 -15.73 2.94 24.32
N ASN A 114 -15.36 3.76 23.32
CA ASN A 114 -16.27 4.25 22.30
C ASN A 114 -15.54 4.53 20.97
N THR A 115 -16.32 4.72 19.90
CA THR A 115 -15.83 4.97 18.54
C THR A 115 -14.94 6.20 18.42
N SER A 116 -15.27 7.30 19.12
CA SER A 116 -14.49 8.54 19.05
C SER A 116 -13.08 8.36 19.64
N GLN A 117 -12.96 7.68 20.78
CA GLN A 117 -11.65 7.34 21.36
C GLN A 117 -10.85 6.43 20.40
N LEU A 118 -11.51 5.46 19.78
CA LEU A 118 -10.86 4.55 18.85
C LEU A 118 -10.36 5.30 17.61
N ILE A 119 -11.15 6.21 17.02
CA ILE A 119 -10.75 7.04 15.87
C ILE A 119 -9.50 7.87 16.22
N ILE A 120 -9.48 8.54 17.38
CA ILE A 120 -8.33 9.34 17.82
C ILE A 120 -7.10 8.44 18.02
N ALA A 121 -7.26 7.31 18.71
CA ALA A 121 -6.18 6.36 18.93
C ALA A 121 -5.62 5.82 17.60
N ARG A 122 -6.48 5.57 16.60
CA ARG A 122 -6.09 5.16 15.24
C ARG A 122 -5.27 6.25 14.52
N ALA A 123 -5.59 7.53 14.71
CA ALA A 123 -4.78 8.62 14.16
C ALA A 123 -3.36 8.63 14.74
N PHE A 124 -3.23 8.47 16.07
CA PHE A 124 -1.91 8.33 16.72
C PHE A 124 -1.16 7.06 16.29
N GLN A 125 -1.87 5.95 16.12
CA GLN A 125 -1.29 4.71 15.62
C GLN A 125 -0.77 4.87 14.18
N GLY A 126 -1.52 5.56 13.31
CA GLY A 126 -1.09 5.93 11.96
C GLY A 126 0.17 6.79 11.97
N THR A 127 0.25 7.76 12.89
CA THR A 127 1.46 8.58 13.09
C THR A 127 2.67 7.71 13.46
N GLY A 128 2.51 6.73 14.35
CA GLY A 128 3.55 5.74 14.67
C GLY A 128 3.97 4.94 13.44
N GLY A 129 3.00 4.49 12.64
CA GLY A 129 3.24 3.78 11.38
C GLY A 129 4.02 4.60 10.35
N ALA A 130 3.75 5.91 10.28
CA ALA A 130 4.47 6.84 9.40
C ALA A 130 5.96 6.98 9.74
N LEU A 131 6.32 6.84 11.02
CA LEU A 131 7.72 6.88 11.46
C LEU A 131 8.43 5.53 11.23
N LEU A 132 7.73 4.42 11.45
CA LEU A 132 8.37 3.11 11.42
C LEU A 132 8.56 2.53 10.01
N ILE A 133 7.59 2.69 9.08
CA ILE A 133 7.66 2.02 7.77
C ILE A 133 8.84 2.54 6.92
N PRO A 134 8.98 3.85 6.62
CA PRO A 134 10.12 4.33 5.84
C PRO A 134 11.44 4.10 6.56
N GLY A 135 11.45 4.22 7.91
CA GLY A 135 12.61 3.94 8.75
C GLY A 135 13.11 2.51 8.62
N SER A 136 12.21 1.52 8.56
CA SER A 136 12.57 0.10 8.40
C SER A 136 13.35 -0.16 7.11
N LEU A 137 12.83 0.33 5.98
CA LEU A 137 13.47 0.16 4.67
C LEU A 137 14.78 0.97 4.59
N ALA A 138 14.83 2.18 5.16
CA ALA A 138 16.04 2.97 5.23
C ALA A 138 17.15 2.29 6.04
N ILE A 139 16.82 1.65 7.17
CA ILE A 139 17.76 0.86 7.98
C ILE A 139 18.29 -0.33 7.16
N VAL A 140 17.44 -1.08 6.46
CA VAL A 140 17.86 -2.18 5.58
C VAL A 140 18.81 -1.65 4.51
N ASN A 141 18.44 -0.55 3.83
CA ASN A 141 19.21 0.00 2.72
C ASN A 141 20.65 0.38 3.09
N ILE A 142 20.88 0.92 4.31
CA ILE A 142 22.21 1.33 4.75
C ILE A 142 23.02 0.21 5.41
N SER A 143 22.36 -0.83 5.91
CA SER A 143 23.02 -1.91 6.67
C SER A 143 23.68 -2.94 5.77
N PHE A 144 23.31 -3.03 4.50
CA PHE A 144 23.82 -4.00 3.55
C PHE A 144 24.64 -3.35 2.44
N SER A 145 25.72 -4.03 2.01
CA SER A 145 26.49 -3.63 0.83
C SER A 145 25.63 -3.67 -0.44
N SER A 146 26.01 -2.93 -1.48
CA SER A 146 25.30 -2.90 -2.76
C SER A 146 25.02 -4.30 -3.33
N GLU A 147 25.97 -5.24 -3.17
CA GLU A 147 25.84 -6.62 -3.63
C GLU A 147 24.74 -7.40 -2.90
N HIS A 148 24.56 -7.19 -1.59
CA HIS A 148 23.65 -7.94 -0.75
C HIS A 148 22.32 -7.22 -0.49
N ARG A 149 22.25 -5.91 -0.79
CA ARG A 149 21.10 -5.04 -0.51
C ARG A 149 19.82 -5.50 -1.21
N GLY A 150 19.90 -5.80 -2.50
CA GLY A 150 18.74 -6.27 -3.26
C GLY A 150 18.15 -7.55 -2.65
N ARG A 151 19.00 -8.50 -2.21
CA ARG A 151 18.55 -9.72 -1.53
C ARG A 151 17.91 -9.40 -0.17
N ALA A 152 18.48 -8.48 0.59
CA ALA A 152 17.94 -8.07 1.90
C ALA A 152 16.56 -7.40 1.75
N ILE A 153 16.40 -6.50 0.77
CA ILE A 153 15.11 -5.88 0.43
C ILE A 153 14.11 -6.95 -0.06
N GLY A 154 14.56 -7.92 -0.86
CA GLY A 154 13.73 -9.04 -1.30
C GLY A 154 13.20 -9.89 -0.14
N ILE A 155 14.05 -10.21 0.84
CA ILE A 155 13.63 -10.92 2.07
C ILE A 155 12.62 -10.08 2.84
N TRP A 156 12.91 -8.80 3.07
CA TRP A 156 12.00 -7.87 3.75
C TRP A 156 10.64 -7.80 3.04
N SER A 157 10.61 -7.64 1.72
CA SER A 157 9.38 -7.57 0.91
C SER A 157 8.59 -8.88 0.96
N GLY A 158 9.26 -10.04 0.87
CA GLY A 158 8.61 -11.34 0.95
C GLY A 158 7.92 -11.57 2.31
N PHE A 159 8.60 -11.24 3.41
CA PHE A 159 8.01 -11.38 4.74
C PHE A 159 6.88 -10.36 4.99
N THR A 160 6.99 -9.13 4.49
CA THR A 160 5.89 -8.15 4.61
C THR A 160 4.64 -8.59 3.84
N ALA A 161 4.80 -9.27 2.70
CA ALA A 161 3.67 -9.85 1.97
C ALA A 161 2.98 -10.99 2.77
N ILE A 162 3.77 -11.87 3.41
CA ILE A 162 3.22 -12.91 4.29
C ILE A 162 2.42 -12.27 5.43
N THR A 163 2.99 -11.30 6.12
CA THR A 163 2.34 -10.66 7.27
C THR A 163 1.07 -9.91 6.89
N THR A 164 1.03 -9.32 5.70
CA THR A 164 -0.19 -8.72 5.14
C THR A 164 -1.30 -9.74 4.97
N THR A 165 -0.97 -10.96 4.54
CA THR A 165 -1.95 -12.05 4.37
C THR A 165 -2.35 -12.70 5.70
N LEU A 166 -1.43 -12.76 6.67
CA LEU A 166 -1.73 -13.27 8.00
C LEU A 166 -2.69 -12.37 8.78
N GLY A 167 -2.74 -11.07 8.48
CA GLY A 167 -3.60 -10.11 9.17
C GLY A 167 -5.07 -10.54 9.25
N PRO A 168 -5.77 -10.79 8.13
CA PRO A 168 -7.17 -11.23 8.15
C PRO A 168 -7.37 -12.55 8.90
N ILE A 169 -6.43 -13.50 8.78
CA ILE A 169 -6.52 -14.81 9.46
C ILE A 169 -6.43 -14.62 10.97
N LEU A 170 -5.41 -13.91 11.43
CA LEU A 170 -5.21 -13.62 12.86
C LEU A 170 -6.33 -12.73 13.41
N GLY A 171 -6.71 -11.69 12.66
CA GLY A 171 -7.78 -10.77 13.05
C GLY A 171 -9.13 -11.47 13.18
N GLY A 172 -9.50 -12.30 12.21
CA GLY A 172 -10.72 -13.08 12.23
C GLY A 172 -10.74 -14.10 13.38
N TRP A 173 -9.64 -14.85 13.58
CA TRP A 173 -9.53 -15.82 14.67
C TRP A 173 -9.62 -15.16 16.05
N LEU A 174 -8.91 -14.04 16.26
CA LEU A 174 -8.95 -13.30 17.52
C LEU A 174 -10.33 -12.69 17.79
N ALA A 175 -10.98 -12.13 16.79
CA ALA A 175 -12.30 -11.52 16.92
C ALA A 175 -13.39 -12.56 17.21
N GLN A 176 -13.30 -13.76 16.62
CA GLN A 176 -14.28 -14.82 16.83
C GLN A 176 -14.11 -15.57 18.16
N ASN A 177 -12.86 -15.84 18.58
CA ASN A 177 -12.59 -16.71 19.72
C ASN A 177 -12.31 -15.95 21.02
N HIS A 178 -11.99 -14.66 20.95
CA HIS A 178 -11.64 -13.84 22.11
C HIS A 178 -12.36 -12.48 22.07
N SER A 179 -11.71 -11.47 21.51
CA SER A 179 -12.26 -10.12 21.32
C SER A 179 -11.45 -9.40 20.22
N TRP A 180 -12.11 -8.52 19.47
CA TRP A 180 -11.46 -7.66 18.50
C TRP A 180 -10.33 -6.82 19.11
N ARG A 181 -10.37 -6.53 20.40
CA ARG A 181 -9.34 -5.77 21.14
C ARG A 181 -7.97 -6.43 21.10
N TYR A 182 -7.92 -7.77 21.04
CA TYR A 182 -6.64 -8.52 20.98
C TYR A 182 -5.90 -8.31 19.66
N VAL A 183 -6.57 -7.88 18.60
CA VAL A 183 -5.92 -7.50 17.34
C VAL A 183 -4.95 -6.32 17.55
N PHE A 184 -5.26 -5.45 18.49
CA PHE A 184 -4.38 -4.35 18.86
C PHE A 184 -3.30 -4.80 19.86
N PHE A 185 -3.64 -5.63 20.83
CA PHE A 185 -2.70 -6.08 21.85
C PHE A 185 -1.59 -6.99 21.33
N ILE A 186 -1.78 -7.68 20.19
CA ILE A 186 -0.74 -8.50 19.54
C ILE A 186 0.51 -7.68 19.19
N ASN A 187 0.38 -6.38 19.00
CA ASN A 187 1.50 -5.48 18.73
C ASN A 187 2.45 -5.32 19.92
N VAL A 188 1.97 -5.52 21.14
CA VAL A 188 2.77 -5.32 22.38
C VAL A 188 3.95 -6.30 22.47
N PRO A 189 3.75 -7.63 22.42
CA PRO A 189 4.88 -8.57 22.47
C PRO A 189 5.84 -8.39 21.30
N ILE A 190 5.34 -8.09 20.09
CA ILE A 190 6.19 -7.83 18.94
C ILE A 190 7.08 -6.60 19.19
N ALA A 191 6.51 -5.51 19.70
CA ALA A 191 7.24 -4.29 20.01
C ALA A 191 8.35 -4.51 21.03
N ILE A 192 8.08 -5.28 22.11
CA ILE A 192 9.07 -5.60 23.13
C ILE A 192 10.26 -6.33 22.50
N ILE A 193 10.02 -7.33 21.64
CA ILE A 193 11.06 -8.07 20.94
C ILE A 193 11.87 -7.13 20.04
N VAL A 194 11.19 -6.31 19.24
CA VAL A 194 11.85 -5.41 18.28
C VAL A 194 12.69 -4.35 18.99
N LEU A 195 12.15 -3.73 20.04
CA LEU A 195 12.89 -2.74 20.84
C LEU A 195 14.10 -3.37 21.53
N GLY A 196 13.97 -4.59 22.06
CA GLY A 196 15.08 -5.36 22.61
C GLY A 196 16.20 -5.59 21.59
N ILE A 197 15.85 -6.04 20.37
CA ILE A 197 16.83 -6.23 19.29
C ILE A 197 17.47 -4.89 18.88
N LEU A 198 16.67 -3.83 18.72
CA LEU A 198 17.17 -2.51 18.36
C LEU A 198 18.19 -1.99 19.40
N TYR A 199 17.86 -2.11 20.68
CA TYR A 199 18.72 -1.64 21.74
C TYR A 199 20.04 -2.41 21.82
N CYS A 200 19.97 -3.77 21.76
CA CYS A 200 21.12 -4.64 22.02
C CYS A 200 22.00 -4.90 20.79
N ARG A 201 21.47 -4.82 19.55
CA ARG A 201 22.15 -5.37 18.37
C ARG A 201 22.34 -4.42 17.21
N ILE A 202 21.59 -3.33 17.12
CA ILE A 202 21.61 -2.44 15.95
C ILE A 202 22.28 -1.12 16.31
N PRO A 203 23.37 -0.74 15.61
CA PRO A 203 24.01 0.55 15.81
C PRO A 203 23.14 1.69 15.28
N GLU A 204 23.34 2.90 15.83
CA GLU A 204 22.70 4.11 15.31
C GLU A 204 23.35 4.54 14.00
N SER A 205 22.53 5.05 13.10
CA SER A 205 22.98 5.67 11.85
C SER A 205 22.18 6.94 11.57
N ARG A 206 22.86 8.00 11.21
CA ARG A 206 22.27 9.28 10.86
C ARG A 206 23.05 9.96 9.76
N LYS A 207 22.42 10.86 9.01
CA LYS A 207 23.09 11.80 8.13
C LYS A 207 24.05 12.66 8.99
N GLY A 208 25.24 12.93 8.53
CA GLY A 208 26.24 13.69 9.29
C GLY A 208 25.72 15.04 9.85
N THR A 209 26.45 15.62 10.80
CA THR A 209 26.08 16.76 11.66
C THR A 209 25.85 18.12 10.98
N GLY A 210 25.32 18.18 9.79
CA GLY A 210 24.79 19.43 9.22
C GLY A 210 23.48 19.80 9.95
N ALA A 211 23.41 20.98 10.53
CA ALA A 211 22.21 21.50 11.21
C ALA A 211 21.11 21.89 10.22
N GLU A 212 20.69 20.98 9.35
CA GLU A 212 19.56 21.22 8.44
C GLU A 212 18.29 21.42 9.26
N LYS A 213 17.62 22.55 9.06
CA LYS A 213 16.33 22.85 9.71
C LYS A 213 15.29 21.85 9.17
N LEU A 214 14.44 21.33 10.08
CA LEU A 214 13.29 20.54 9.65
C LEU A 214 12.33 21.43 8.89
N ASP A 215 11.86 20.94 7.76
CA ASP A 215 10.84 21.62 6.98
C ASP A 215 9.45 21.32 7.55
N LEU A 216 9.09 22.06 8.60
CA LEU A 216 7.78 21.93 9.23
C LEU A 216 6.65 22.46 8.36
N LEU A 217 6.90 23.52 7.57
CA LEU A 217 5.88 24.09 6.69
C LEU A 217 5.60 23.16 5.49
N GLY A 218 6.63 22.63 4.86
CA GLY A 218 6.46 21.60 3.83
C GLY A 218 5.73 20.37 4.35
N SER A 219 6.11 19.89 5.54
CA SER A 219 5.41 18.78 6.21
C SER A 219 3.93 19.08 6.44
N LEU A 220 3.60 20.28 6.89
CA LEU A 220 2.22 20.70 7.14
C LEU A 220 1.42 20.79 5.84
N LEU A 221 1.97 21.41 4.81
CA LEU A 221 1.34 21.53 3.48
C LEU A 221 1.09 20.15 2.85
N ALA A 222 2.08 19.26 2.91
CA ALA A 222 1.93 17.89 2.41
C ALA A 222 0.87 17.12 3.20
N THR A 223 0.90 17.21 4.54
CA THR A 223 -0.05 16.52 5.43
C THR A 223 -1.47 16.98 5.19
N LEU A 224 -1.71 18.30 5.20
CA LEU A 224 -3.03 18.85 4.99
C LEU A 224 -3.51 18.62 3.54
N GLY A 225 -2.61 18.77 2.56
CA GLY A 225 -2.93 18.53 1.16
C GLY A 225 -3.34 17.09 0.88
N LEU A 226 -2.52 16.13 1.31
CA LEU A 226 -2.85 14.71 1.20
C LEU A 226 -4.09 14.35 2.03
N GLY A 227 -4.22 14.91 3.24
CA GLY A 227 -5.37 14.71 4.11
C GLY A 227 -6.67 15.15 3.44
N CYS A 228 -6.69 16.35 2.84
CA CYS A 228 -7.85 16.84 2.11
C CYS A 228 -8.19 15.99 0.88
N ILE A 229 -7.19 15.56 0.10
CA ILE A 229 -7.42 14.67 -1.05
C ILE A 229 -8.01 13.34 -0.58
N VAL A 230 -7.39 12.70 0.42
CA VAL A 230 -7.86 11.42 0.96
C VAL A 230 -9.28 11.57 1.51
N PHE A 231 -9.54 12.61 2.30
CA PHE A 231 -10.88 12.89 2.84
C PHE A 231 -11.93 13.02 1.73
N GLY A 232 -11.66 13.85 0.73
CA GLY A 232 -12.59 14.04 -0.38
C GLY A 232 -12.84 12.78 -1.19
N LEU A 233 -11.79 11.98 -1.46
CA LEU A 233 -11.93 10.72 -2.19
C LEU A 233 -12.75 9.68 -1.42
N ILE A 234 -12.55 9.59 -0.11
CA ILE A 234 -13.28 8.64 0.75
C ILE A 234 -14.75 9.03 0.85
N ASP A 235 -15.02 10.31 1.10
CA ASP A 235 -16.40 10.79 1.23
C ASP A 235 -17.15 10.76 -0.11
N SER A 236 -16.42 10.72 -1.25
CA SER A 236 -17.04 10.58 -2.58
C SER A 236 -17.85 9.29 -2.76
N ALA A 237 -17.46 8.22 -2.05
CA ALA A 237 -18.20 6.96 -2.05
C ALA A 237 -19.57 7.08 -1.35
N ASN A 238 -19.70 8.01 -0.40
CA ASN A 238 -20.93 8.20 0.38
C ASN A 238 -21.89 9.19 -0.27
N VAL A 239 -21.36 10.32 -0.79
CA VAL A 239 -22.21 11.46 -1.23
C VAL A 239 -22.03 11.81 -2.71
N GLY A 240 -21.13 11.11 -3.42
CA GLY A 240 -20.82 11.34 -4.83
C GLY A 240 -19.86 12.51 -5.07
N PHE A 241 -19.21 12.52 -6.24
CA PHE A 241 -18.20 13.53 -6.61
C PHE A 241 -18.75 14.95 -6.77
N GLY A 242 -20.05 15.12 -7.02
CA GLY A 242 -20.68 16.43 -7.18
C GLY A 242 -20.96 17.18 -5.87
N HIS A 243 -20.81 16.53 -4.72
CA HIS A 243 -21.18 17.12 -3.43
C HIS A 243 -20.10 18.09 -2.92
N PRO A 244 -20.46 19.25 -2.33
CA PRO A 244 -19.48 20.22 -1.80
C PRO A 244 -18.51 19.65 -0.78
N LYS A 245 -18.92 18.69 0.05
CA LYS A 245 -18.05 17.98 1.01
C LYS A 245 -16.92 17.19 0.33
N VAL A 246 -17.03 16.90 -0.95
CA VAL A 246 -16.02 16.22 -1.75
C VAL A 246 -15.21 17.23 -2.57
N ILE A 247 -15.88 18.12 -3.29
CA ILE A 247 -15.23 19.07 -4.20
C ILE A 247 -14.33 20.03 -3.42
N ILE A 248 -14.80 20.59 -2.29
CA ILE A 248 -14.03 21.58 -1.52
C ILE A 248 -12.72 20.98 -1.00
N PRO A 249 -12.69 19.81 -0.31
CA PRO A 249 -11.44 19.19 0.11
C PRO A 249 -10.52 18.81 -1.06
N LEU A 250 -11.06 18.30 -2.17
CA LEU A 250 -10.24 17.95 -3.33
C LEU A 250 -9.54 19.17 -3.93
N ILE A 251 -10.26 20.29 -4.10
CA ILE A 251 -9.67 21.55 -4.58
C ILE A 251 -8.66 22.10 -3.57
N ALA A 252 -9.03 22.17 -2.28
CA ALA A 252 -8.14 22.62 -1.22
C ALA A 252 -6.87 21.78 -1.15
N GLY A 253 -7.00 20.44 -1.22
CA GLY A 253 -5.89 19.52 -1.24
C GLY A 253 -4.98 19.72 -2.45
N GLY A 254 -5.56 19.91 -3.63
CA GLY A 254 -4.81 20.24 -4.85
C GLY A 254 -4.01 21.54 -4.71
N ILE A 255 -4.64 22.61 -4.19
CA ILE A 255 -3.96 23.88 -3.94
C ILE A 255 -2.83 23.73 -2.92
N LEU A 256 -3.06 23.00 -1.82
CA LEU A 256 -2.05 22.76 -0.79
C LEU A 256 -0.86 21.95 -1.33
N LEU A 257 -1.10 20.91 -2.14
CA LEU A 257 -0.03 20.12 -2.76
C LEU A 257 0.75 20.94 -3.80
N LEU A 258 0.10 21.77 -4.59
CA LEU A 258 0.79 22.68 -5.50
C LEU A 258 1.62 23.71 -4.72
N SER A 259 1.08 24.26 -3.63
CA SER A 259 1.81 25.15 -2.73
C SER A 259 3.00 24.44 -2.07
N PHE A 260 2.86 23.18 -1.70
CA PHE A 260 3.94 22.34 -1.20
C PHE A 260 5.08 22.22 -2.22
N VAL A 261 4.78 21.82 -3.46
CA VAL A 261 5.79 21.68 -4.52
C VAL A 261 6.49 23.02 -4.80
N PHE A 262 5.72 24.10 -4.83
CA PHE A 262 6.29 25.45 -5.04
C PHE A 262 7.18 25.89 -3.88
N TYR A 263 6.80 25.60 -2.65
CA TYR A 263 7.58 25.90 -1.45
C TYR A 263 8.85 25.05 -1.38
N GLU A 264 8.77 23.74 -1.62
CA GLU A 264 9.91 22.81 -1.67
C GLU A 264 10.97 23.23 -2.71
N ASN A 265 10.53 23.80 -3.82
CA ASN A 265 11.45 24.28 -4.86
C ASN A 265 12.22 25.54 -4.44
N ARG A 266 11.78 26.24 -3.38
CA ARG A 266 12.37 27.51 -2.92
C ARG A 266 13.07 27.43 -1.57
N THR A 267 12.75 26.44 -0.77
CA THR A 267 13.34 26.30 0.57
C THR A 267 14.78 25.81 0.50
N SER A 268 15.61 26.28 1.44
CA SER A 268 17.02 25.88 1.53
C SER A 268 17.24 24.49 2.11
N SER A 269 16.25 23.94 2.81
CA SER A 269 16.31 22.62 3.45
C SER A 269 15.02 21.86 3.17
N PRO A 270 14.78 21.43 1.92
CA PRO A 270 13.53 20.78 1.53
C PRO A 270 13.39 19.40 2.20
N MET A 271 12.17 19.06 2.61
CA MET A 271 11.81 17.73 3.10
C MET A 271 11.77 16.71 1.96
N MET A 272 11.31 17.15 0.78
CA MET A 272 11.31 16.38 -0.46
C MET A 272 12.19 17.06 -1.50
N PRO A 273 13.49 16.78 -1.51
CA PRO A 273 14.40 17.41 -2.47
C PRO A 273 13.97 17.10 -3.91
N LEU A 274 13.43 18.10 -4.63
CA LEU A 274 12.96 17.92 -6.00
C LEU A 274 14.08 17.55 -6.98
N ASN A 275 15.34 17.79 -6.59
CA ASN A 275 16.52 17.32 -7.33
C ASN A 275 16.58 15.79 -7.44
N LEU A 276 15.98 15.02 -6.51
CA LEU A 276 15.89 13.57 -6.61
C LEU A 276 15.15 13.13 -7.89
N PHE A 277 14.13 13.89 -8.29
CA PHE A 277 13.36 13.63 -9.51
C PHE A 277 14.11 13.95 -10.82
N LYS A 278 15.31 14.60 -10.75
CA LYS A 278 16.21 14.70 -11.90
C LYS A 278 16.78 13.34 -12.30
N SER A 279 16.89 12.41 -11.36
CA SER A 279 17.16 11.00 -11.66
C SER A 279 15.95 10.40 -12.36
N LYS A 280 16.13 10.05 -13.64
CA LYS A 280 15.07 9.37 -14.41
C LYS A 280 14.64 8.06 -13.75
N THR A 281 15.58 7.35 -13.14
CA THR A 281 15.31 6.10 -12.42
C THR A 281 14.47 6.35 -11.17
N PHE A 282 14.74 7.41 -10.40
CA PHE A 282 13.94 7.76 -9.23
C PHE A 282 12.51 8.17 -9.61
N GLY A 283 12.37 9.14 -10.53
CA GLY A 283 11.06 9.61 -10.98
C GLY A 283 10.23 8.52 -11.64
N GLY A 284 10.83 7.79 -12.57
CA GLY A 284 10.19 6.67 -13.25
C GLY A 284 9.83 5.51 -12.32
N GLY A 285 10.71 5.18 -11.37
CA GLY A 285 10.45 4.15 -10.37
C GLY A 285 9.26 4.50 -9.46
N ASN A 286 9.16 5.76 -9.01
CA ASN A 286 8.02 6.22 -8.23
C ASN A 286 6.72 6.27 -9.05
N LEU A 287 6.78 6.61 -10.33
CA LEU A 287 5.63 6.53 -11.23
C LEU A 287 5.16 5.08 -11.42
N VAL A 288 6.09 4.13 -11.59
CA VAL A 288 5.78 2.70 -11.64
C VAL A 288 5.15 2.23 -10.33
N THR A 289 5.68 2.68 -9.18
CA THR A 289 5.08 2.40 -7.86
C THR A 289 3.64 2.88 -7.80
N LEU A 290 3.38 4.13 -8.21
CA LEU A 290 2.04 4.71 -8.21
C LEU A 290 1.07 3.92 -9.11
N LEU A 291 1.46 3.63 -10.34
CA LEU A 291 0.61 2.92 -11.30
C LEU A 291 0.35 1.48 -10.89
N PHE A 292 1.39 0.77 -10.44
CA PHE A 292 1.28 -0.63 -10.04
C PHE A 292 0.44 -0.81 -8.77
N TRP A 293 0.72 -0.02 -7.71
CA TRP A 293 -0.07 -0.11 -6.48
C TRP A 293 -1.50 0.38 -6.66
N GLY A 294 -1.74 1.33 -7.59
CA GLY A 294 -3.08 1.71 -8.00
C GLY A 294 -3.82 0.53 -8.65
N ALA A 295 -3.21 -0.10 -9.66
CA ALA A 295 -3.78 -1.28 -10.32
C ALA A 295 -4.06 -2.42 -9.35
N TRP A 296 -3.09 -2.72 -8.46
CA TRP A 296 -3.23 -3.75 -7.43
C TRP A 296 -4.37 -3.46 -6.44
N SER A 297 -4.41 -2.24 -5.89
CA SER A 297 -5.43 -1.87 -4.89
C SER A 297 -6.85 -1.91 -5.46
N GLY A 298 -7.02 -1.45 -6.70
CA GLY A 298 -8.30 -1.55 -7.39
C GLY A 298 -8.70 -3.00 -7.63
N ALA A 299 -7.78 -3.83 -8.16
CA ALA A 299 -8.05 -5.23 -8.44
C ALA A 299 -8.36 -6.05 -7.16
N ILE A 300 -7.54 -5.91 -6.11
CA ILE A 300 -7.69 -6.66 -4.86
C ILE A 300 -9.02 -6.34 -4.15
N PHE A 301 -9.59 -5.16 -4.40
CA PHE A 301 -10.91 -4.81 -3.89
C PHE A 301 -12.01 -5.64 -4.57
N PHE A 302 -11.96 -5.83 -5.88
CA PHE A 302 -13.02 -6.51 -6.64
C PHE A 302 -12.89 -8.04 -6.68
N ILE A 303 -11.67 -8.60 -6.54
CA ILE A 303 -11.47 -10.06 -6.61
C ILE A 303 -12.22 -10.81 -5.51
N PRO A 304 -12.20 -10.41 -4.21
CA PRO A 304 -13.01 -11.07 -3.18
C PRO A 304 -14.52 -11.00 -3.45
N PHE A 305 -15.03 -9.89 -3.99
CA PHE A 305 -16.44 -9.79 -4.38
C PHE A 305 -16.79 -10.80 -5.47
N ASN A 306 -15.93 -10.98 -6.46
CA ASN A 306 -16.11 -12.00 -7.49
C ASN A 306 -16.14 -13.40 -6.86
N LEU A 307 -15.13 -13.74 -6.03
CA LEU A 307 -15.04 -15.07 -5.44
C LEU A 307 -16.22 -15.39 -4.51
N ILE A 308 -16.63 -14.45 -3.65
CA ILE A 308 -17.64 -14.70 -2.63
C ILE A 308 -19.05 -14.61 -3.22
N GLN A 309 -19.36 -13.51 -3.91
CA GLN A 309 -20.74 -13.23 -4.29
C GLN A 309 -21.10 -13.82 -5.65
N LEU A 310 -20.15 -13.85 -6.61
CA LEU A 310 -20.42 -14.39 -7.94
C LEU A 310 -20.12 -15.89 -8.03
N GLN A 311 -19.03 -16.34 -7.40
CA GLN A 311 -18.60 -17.74 -7.46
C GLN A 311 -19.10 -18.58 -6.27
N GLY A 312 -19.71 -17.96 -5.25
CA GLY A 312 -20.26 -18.63 -4.09
C GLY A 312 -19.24 -19.18 -3.08
N TYR A 313 -18.00 -18.65 -3.08
CA TYR A 313 -16.98 -19.06 -2.12
C TYR A 313 -17.30 -18.53 -0.72
N SER A 314 -16.96 -19.31 0.30
CA SER A 314 -16.95 -18.77 1.66
C SER A 314 -15.84 -17.70 1.79
N ALA A 315 -16.00 -16.77 2.73
CA ALA A 315 -14.99 -15.74 3.00
C ALA A 315 -13.61 -16.35 3.31
N ALA A 316 -13.58 -17.48 4.05
CA ALA A 316 -12.36 -18.22 4.32
C ALA A 316 -11.72 -18.79 3.05
N SER A 317 -12.52 -19.41 2.17
CA SER A 317 -12.04 -19.98 0.90
C SER A 317 -11.54 -18.87 -0.05
N ALA A 318 -12.20 -17.71 -0.08
CA ALA A 318 -11.76 -16.56 -0.87
C ALA A 318 -10.42 -16.01 -0.36
N GLY A 319 -10.21 -15.97 0.96
CA GLY A 319 -8.91 -15.62 1.56
C GLY A 319 -7.82 -16.64 1.22
N LEU A 320 -8.12 -17.94 1.33
CA LEU A 320 -7.19 -19.02 0.99
C LEU A 320 -6.83 -19.04 -0.50
N ALA A 321 -7.69 -18.53 -1.37
CA ALA A 321 -7.41 -18.43 -2.81
C ALA A 321 -6.13 -17.62 -3.11
N PHE A 322 -5.75 -16.67 -2.25
CA PHE A 322 -4.53 -15.86 -2.41
C PHE A 322 -3.25 -16.52 -1.86
N VAL A 323 -3.35 -17.66 -1.18
CA VAL A 323 -2.17 -18.35 -0.62
C VAL A 323 -1.09 -18.65 -1.68
N PRO A 324 -1.40 -19.11 -2.91
CA PRO A 324 -0.39 -19.32 -3.94
C PRO A 324 0.38 -18.04 -4.31
N LEU A 325 -0.28 -16.88 -4.35
CA LEU A 325 0.37 -15.59 -4.58
C LEU A 325 1.39 -15.28 -3.48
N VAL A 326 1.00 -15.49 -2.21
CA VAL A 326 1.86 -15.24 -1.05
C VAL A 326 3.07 -16.18 -1.06
N ILE A 327 2.85 -17.45 -1.36
CA ILE A 327 3.92 -18.43 -1.51
C ILE A 327 4.89 -18.01 -2.62
N ALA A 328 4.37 -17.56 -3.77
CA ALA A 328 5.20 -17.04 -4.86
C ALA A 328 6.04 -15.83 -4.42
N LEU A 329 5.43 -14.87 -3.71
CA LEU A 329 6.13 -13.72 -3.15
C LEU A 329 7.25 -14.15 -2.20
N PHE A 330 6.97 -15.06 -1.29
CA PHE A 330 7.95 -15.53 -0.32
C PHE A 330 9.13 -16.27 -0.96
N LEU A 331 8.86 -17.18 -1.89
CA LEU A 331 9.88 -18.00 -2.53
C LEU A 331 10.74 -17.22 -3.52
N PHE A 332 10.13 -16.36 -4.34
CA PHE A 332 10.82 -15.72 -5.45
C PHE A 332 11.34 -14.31 -5.15
N SER A 333 10.80 -13.57 -4.15
CA SER A 333 11.28 -12.21 -3.85
C SER A 333 12.76 -12.12 -3.43
N PRO A 334 13.30 -13.04 -2.58
CA PRO A 334 14.72 -12.99 -2.23
C PRO A 334 15.65 -13.25 -3.42
N TRP A 335 15.25 -14.14 -4.33
CA TRP A 335 15.97 -14.42 -5.58
C TRP A 335 15.88 -13.24 -6.53
N ALA A 336 14.67 -12.69 -6.72
CA ALA A 336 14.42 -11.56 -7.61
C ALA A 336 15.18 -10.29 -7.18
N GLY A 337 15.26 -10.02 -5.88
CA GLY A 337 16.04 -8.89 -5.35
C GLY A 337 17.52 -8.97 -5.73
N GLY A 338 18.07 -10.18 -5.86
CA GLY A 338 19.44 -10.40 -6.33
C GLY A 338 19.66 -10.20 -7.85
N LEU A 339 18.59 -10.23 -8.65
CA LEU A 339 18.70 -10.05 -10.11
C LEU A 339 19.19 -8.65 -10.49
N VAL A 340 18.89 -7.63 -9.67
CA VAL A 340 19.35 -6.26 -9.91
C VAL A 340 20.88 -6.19 -9.95
N ALA A 341 21.55 -6.89 -9.04
CA ALA A 341 23.01 -6.94 -9.00
C ALA A 341 23.61 -7.61 -10.27
N LYS A 342 22.93 -8.61 -10.83
CA LYS A 342 23.42 -9.42 -11.97
C LYS A 342 23.05 -8.81 -13.33
N TYR A 343 21.80 -8.38 -13.50
CA TYR A 343 21.23 -7.96 -14.80
C TYR A 343 20.90 -6.46 -14.87
N GLY A 344 21.15 -5.71 -13.80
CA GLY A 344 20.62 -4.35 -13.64
C GLY A 344 19.10 -4.36 -13.34
N ALA A 345 18.56 -3.21 -12.99
CA ALA A 345 17.17 -3.09 -12.56
C ALA A 345 16.15 -3.21 -13.71
N LYS A 346 16.50 -2.70 -14.89
CA LYS A 346 15.59 -2.53 -16.04
C LYS A 346 14.89 -3.82 -16.46
N ILE A 347 15.67 -4.88 -16.74
CA ILE A 347 15.14 -6.14 -17.27
C ILE A 347 14.24 -6.86 -16.24
N PRO A 348 14.66 -7.05 -14.97
CA PRO A 348 13.80 -7.68 -13.98
C PRO A 348 12.48 -6.94 -13.75
N ILE A 349 12.50 -5.60 -13.67
CA ILE A 349 11.28 -4.81 -13.48
C ILE A 349 10.35 -4.99 -14.67
N MET A 350 10.86 -4.92 -15.92
CA MET A 350 10.05 -5.15 -17.12
C MET A 350 9.45 -6.56 -17.15
N THR A 351 10.23 -7.58 -16.81
CA THR A 351 9.72 -8.96 -16.72
C THR A 351 8.61 -9.08 -15.68
N GLY A 352 8.82 -8.49 -14.50
CA GLY A 352 7.82 -8.49 -13.43
C GLY A 352 6.53 -7.78 -13.82
N THR A 353 6.62 -6.61 -14.49
CA THR A 353 5.44 -5.86 -14.96
C THR A 353 4.69 -6.61 -16.06
N ILE A 354 5.39 -7.23 -17.02
CA ILE A 354 4.74 -8.03 -18.08
C ILE A 354 4.00 -9.23 -17.49
N LEU A 355 4.65 -9.99 -16.57
CA LEU A 355 4.01 -11.13 -15.90
C LEU A 355 2.81 -10.70 -15.06
N ALA A 356 2.94 -9.61 -14.28
CA ALA A 356 1.83 -9.11 -13.49
C ALA A 356 0.67 -8.62 -14.36
N SER A 357 0.95 -7.92 -15.46
CA SER A 357 -0.06 -7.50 -16.45
C SER A 357 -0.78 -8.71 -17.06
N PHE A 358 -0.04 -9.75 -17.44
CA PHE A 358 -0.61 -10.99 -17.96
C PHE A 358 -1.48 -11.70 -16.90
N GLY A 359 -1.07 -11.70 -15.63
CA GLY A 359 -1.89 -12.18 -14.52
C GLY A 359 -3.24 -11.46 -14.42
N PHE A 360 -3.24 -10.12 -14.50
CA PHE A 360 -4.49 -9.34 -14.53
C PHE A 360 -5.34 -9.64 -15.77
N TYR A 361 -4.73 -9.80 -16.93
CA TYR A 361 -5.45 -10.20 -18.15
C TYR A 361 -6.15 -11.54 -17.96
N LEU A 362 -5.48 -12.54 -17.40
CA LEU A 362 -6.07 -13.86 -17.17
C LEU A 362 -7.28 -13.82 -16.24
N PHE A 363 -7.38 -12.86 -15.31
CA PHE A 363 -8.58 -12.67 -14.49
C PHE A 363 -9.81 -12.21 -15.30
N THR A 364 -9.66 -11.77 -16.52
CA THR A 364 -10.80 -11.40 -17.38
C THR A 364 -11.48 -12.60 -18.04
N LEU A 365 -10.82 -13.76 -18.08
CA LEU A 365 -11.29 -14.95 -18.78
C LEU A 365 -12.37 -15.74 -18.03
N PRO A 366 -12.32 -15.92 -16.69
CA PRO A 366 -13.31 -16.67 -15.97
C PRO A 366 -14.73 -16.12 -16.17
N GLY A 367 -15.68 -17.05 -16.32
CA GLY A 367 -17.11 -16.77 -16.28
C GLY A 367 -17.68 -16.96 -14.88
N ILE A 368 -18.98 -17.26 -14.83
CA ILE A 368 -19.68 -17.61 -13.61
C ILE A 368 -19.56 -19.13 -13.40
N GLY A 369 -19.13 -19.55 -12.20
CA GLY A 369 -18.89 -20.96 -11.89
C GLY A 369 -17.50 -21.46 -12.34
N GLY A 370 -17.26 -22.75 -12.16
CA GLY A 370 -16.00 -23.40 -12.51
C GLY A 370 -15.13 -23.74 -11.28
N SER A 371 -14.13 -24.58 -11.52
CA SER A 371 -13.18 -24.98 -10.46
C SER A 371 -12.14 -23.90 -10.25
N TYR A 372 -11.77 -23.64 -8.97
CA TYR A 372 -10.65 -22.75 -8.62
C TYR A 372 -9.39 -23.02 -9.44
N TRP A 373 -9.03 -24.29 -9.62
CA TRP A 373 -7.81 -24.72 -10.28
C TRP A 373 -7.75 -24.36 -11.78
N THR A 374 -8.90 -24.30 -12.44
CA THR A 374 -9.00 -23.97 -13.86
C THR A 374 -9.27 -22.49 -14.12
N THR A 375 -9.82 -21.76 -13.14
CA THR A 375 -10.27 -20.37 -13.31
C THR A 375 -9.35 -19.35 -12.64
N PHE A 376 -9.08 -19.50 -11.35
CA PHE A 376 -8.40 -18.47 -10.53
C PHE A 376 -6.96 -18.81 -10.15
N PHE A 377 -6.60 -20.09 -10.06
CA PHE A 377 -5.25 -20.51 -9.65
C PHE A 377 -4.16 -19.96 -10.57
N LEU A 378 -4.33 -20.11 -11.89
CA LEU A 378 -3.35 -19.67 -12.87
C LEU A 378 -3.17 -18.14 -12.89
N PRO A 379 -4.23 -17.32 -12.94
CA PRO A 379 -4.13 -15.87 -12.76
C PRO A 379 -3.38 -15.46 -11.50
N ILE A 380 -3.73 -16.06 -10.36
CA ILE A 380 -3.18 -15.73 -9.04
C ILE A 380 -1.69 -16.06 -8.97
N ILE A 381 -1.26 -17.24 -9.43
CA ILE A 381 0.15 -17.62 -9.36
C ILE A 381 1.02 -16.79 -10.31
N ILE A 382 0.55 -16.51 -11.53
CA ILE A 382 1.27 -15.67 -12.49
C ILE A 382 1.42 -14.24 -11.98
N LEU A 383 0.35 -13.68 -11.43
CA LEU A 383 0.37 -12.36 -10.79
C LEU A 383 1.35 -12.35 -9.62
N GLY A 384 1.31 -13.40 -8.77
CA GLY A 384 2.22 -13.56 -7.63
C GLY A 384 3.69 -13.61 -8.02
N VAL A 385 4.04 -14.36 -9.07
CA VAL A 385 5.41 -14.42 -9.61
C VAL A 385 5.82 -13.06 -10.19
N GLY A 386 4.92 -12.41 -10.96
CA GLY A 386 5.17 -11.07 -11.48
C GLY A 386 5.46 -10.06 -10.37
N MET A 387 4.64 -10.05 -9.30
CA MET A 387 4.83 -9.20 -8.13
C MET A 387 6.12 -9.53 -7.37
N ALA A 388 6.44 -10.81 -7.22
CA ALA A 388 7.65 -11.26 -6.54
C ALA A 388 8.93 -10.78 -7.23
N ILE A 389 8.89 -10.63 -8.55
CA ILE A 389 10.00 -10.07 -9.32
C ILE A 389 9.96 -8.53 -9.27
N LEU A 390 8.79 -7.93 -9.50
CA LEU A 390 8.64 -6.48 -9.62
C LEU A 390 8.96 -5.74 -8.32
N ILE A 391 8.33 -6.12 -7.20
CA ILE A 391 8.37 -5.32 -5.96
C ILE A 391 9.80 -5.14 -5.44
N PRO A 392 10.61 -6.20 -5.19
CA PRO A 392 11.94 -6.02 -4.66
C PRO A 392 12.89 -5.34 -5.65
N THR A 393 12.75 -5.63 -6.96
CA THR A 393 13.65 -5.03 -7.97
C THR A 393 13.35 -3.55 -8.17
N LEU A 394 12.08 -3.14 -8.17
CA LEU A 394 11.65 -1.75 -8.24
C LEU A 394 12.11 -0.97 -7.00
N THR A 395 11.87 -1.52 -5.81
CA THR A 395 12.28 -0.91 -4.55
C THR A 395 13.80 -0.73 -4.50
N THR A 396 14.57 -1.75 -4.91
CA THR A 396 16.03 -1.67 -5.00
C THR A 396 16.46 -0.57 -5.98
N ALA A 397 15.86 -0.52 -7.17
CA ALA A 397 16.19 0.49 -8.18
C ALA A 397 15.93 1.93 -7.69
N VAL A 398 14.81 2.15 -7.01
CA VAL A 398 14.46 3.46 -6.43
C VAL A 398 15.47 3.83 -5.32
N MET A 399 15.80 2.88 -4.42
CA MET A 399 16.73 3.15 -3.32
C MET A 399 18.18 3.34 -3.80
N GLU A 400 18.61 2.65 -4.86
CA GLU A 400 19.95 2.79 -5.44
C GLU A 400 20.11 4.04 -6.33
N SER A 401 19.00 4.65 -6.74
CA SER A 401 19.00 5.86 -7.58
C SER A 401 19.27 7.15 -6.82
N VAL A 402 19.37 7.09 -5.49
CA VAL A 402 19.62 8.22 -4.59
C VAL A 402 20.84 7.95 -3.71
N GLU A 403 21.42 9.02 -3.18
CA GLU A 403 22.51 8.89 -2.21
C GLU A 403 22.02 8.23 -0.91
N LEU A 404 22.91 7.48 -0.24
CA LEU A 404 22.57 6.80 1.01
C LEU A 404 22.05 7.75 2.10
N ARG A 405 22.53 9.01 2.07
CA ARG A 405 22.09 10.05 3.01
C ARG A 405 20.61 10.43 2.85
N ASP A 406 20.04 10.27 1.66
CA ASP A 406 18.66 10.64 1.34
C ASP A 406 17.70 9.42 1.34
N SER A 407 18.19 8.26 1.79
CA SER A 407 17.44 6.99 1.75
C SER A 407 16.12 7.00 2.55
N GLY A 408 16.06 7.75 3.66
CA GLY A 408 14.85 7.90 4.45
C GLY A 408 13.77 8.67 3.69
N VAL A 409 14.15 9.79 3.10
CA VAL A 409 13.26 10.63 2.26
C VAL A 409 12.81 9.85 1.03
N ALA A 410 13.73 9.18 0.34
CA ALA A 410 13.41 8.37 -0.83
C ALA A 410 12.43 7.24 -0.51
N SER A 411 12.63 6.55 0.62
CA SER A 411 11.70 5.54 1.13
C SER A 411 10.34 6.15 1.46
N GLY A 412 10.31 7.32 2.12
CA GLY A 412 9.08 8.06 2.42
C GLY A 412 8.29 8.39 1.16
N ILE A 413 8.94 8.96 0.15
CA ILE A 413 8.32 9.31 -1.14
C ILE A 413 7.75 8.05 -1.82
N ASN A 414 8.54 6.98 -1.91
CA ASN A 414 8.11 5.75 -2.59
C ASN A 414 6.91 5.08 -1.90
N ASN A 415 6.93 4.99 -0.57
CA ASN A 415 5.81 4.43 0.18
C ASN A 415 4.55 5.31 0.10
N THR A 416 4.72 6.64 0.16
CA THR A 416 3.62 7.60 0.00
C THR A 416 2.98 7.48 -1.37
N ALA A 417 3.78 7.38 -2.44
CA ALA A 417 3.28 7.18 -3.80
C ALA A 417 2.40 5.93 -3.90
N GLY A 418 2.84 4.80 -3.31
CA GLY A 418 2.06 3.57 -3.32
C GLY A 418 0.74 3.67 -2.56
N ARG A 419 0.70 4.39 -1.45
CA ARG A 419 -0.52 4.54 -0.64
C ARG A 419 -1.54 5.49 -1.27
N ILE A 420 -1.08 6.65 -1.76
CA ILE A 420 -1.93 7.58 -2.51
C ILE A 420 -2.54 6.88 -3.72
N ALA A 421 -1.74 6.10 -4.43
CA ALA A 421 -2.20 5.31 -5.57
C ALA A 421 -3.34 4.37 -5.21
N GLY A 422 -3.27 3.69 -4.06
CA GLY A 422 -4.31 2.79 -3.59
C GLY A 422 -5.65 3.50 -3.38
N VAL A 423 -5.64 4.62 -2.68
CA VAL A 423 -6.85 5.41 -2.40
C VAL A 423 -7.45 5.99 -3.68
N LEU A 424 -6.61 6.60 -4.54
CA LEU A 424 -7.04 7.14 -5.83
C LEU A 424 -7.65 6.07 -6.72
N ALA A 425 -7.02 4.90 -6.80
CA ALA A 425 -7.46 3.81 -7.66
C ALA A 425 -8.81 3.25 -7.23
N ILE A 426 -9.03 3.01 -5.93
CA ILE A 426 -10.30 2.50 -5.43
C ILE A 426 -11.43 3.47 -5.77
N ALA A 427 -11.22 4.79 -5.57
CA ALA A 427 -12.21 5.80 -5.89
C ALA A 427 -12.50 5.86 -7.41
N ILE A 428 -11.46 5.94 -8.23
CA ILE A 428 -11.60 6.05 -9.69
C ILE A 428 -12.20 4.77 -10.29
N MET A 429 -11.65 3.61 -9.92
CA MET A 429 -12.14 2.33 -10.40
C MET A 429 -13.57 2.05 -9.93
N GLY A 430 -13.95 2.47 -8.73
CA GLY A 430 -15.32 2.38 -8.24
C GLY A 430 -16.33 3.10 -9.14
N VAL A 431 -15.99 4.29 -9.61
CA VAL A 431 -16.84 5.04 -10.58
C VAL A 431 -16.96 4.28 -11.90
N PHE A 432 -15.85 3.80 -12.45
CA PHE A 432 -15.89 3.01 -13.69
C PHE A 432 -16.66 1.69 -13.52
N ALA A 433 -16.48 1.02 -12.38
CA ALA A 433 -17.20 -0.21 -12.07
C ALA A 433 -18.71 0.03 -12.01
N LEU A 434 -19.15 1.05 -11.27
CA LEU A 434 -20.57 1.38 -11.13
C LEU A 434 -21.17 1.83 -12.47
N SER A 435 -20.47 2.65 -13.24
CA SER A 435 -20.91 3.09 -14.56
C SER A 435 -21.10 1.91 -15.52
N THR A 436 -20.13 0.97 -15.55
CA THR A 436 -20.21 -0.23 -16.41
C THR A 436 -21.29 -1.17 -15.93
N PHE A 437 -21.42 -1.36 -14.61
CA PHE A 437 -22.48 -2.15 -14.01
C PHE A 437 -23.85 -1.62 -14.42
N ASN A 438 -24.09 -0.32 -14.24
CA ASN A 438 -25.38 0.31 -14.57
C ASN A 438 -25.72 0.16 -16.05
N ARG A 439 -24.73 0.42 -16.94
CA ARG A 439 -24.94 0.29 -18.38
C ARG A 439 -25.26 -1.15 -18.80
N SER A 440 -24.55 -2.12 -18.21
CA SER A 440 -24.78 -3.54 -18.48
C SER A 440 -26.12 -3.98 -17.93
N LEU A 441 -26.48 -3.56 -16.71
CA LEU A 441 -27.75 -3.90 -16.06
C LEU A 441 -28.95 -3.32 -16.83
N ASP A 442 -28.83 -2.07 -17.31
CA ASP A 442 -29.87 -1.47 -18.16
C ASP A 442 -30.08 -2.27 -19.45
N TYR A 443 -28.99 -2.74 -20.05
CA TYR A 443 -29.05 -3.56 -21.27
C TYR A 443 -29.72 -4.93 -20.99
N GLU A 444 -29.30 -5.63 -19.95
CA GLU A 444 -29.85 -6.95 -19.58
C GLU A 444 -31.33 -6.85 -19.16
N LEU A 445 -31.71 -5.80 -18.42
CA LEU A 445 -33.09 -5.59 -17.98
C LEU A 445 -33.99 -4.99 -19.07
N SER A 446 -33.44 -4.50 -20.19
CA SER A 446 -34.22 -3.90 -21.28
C SER A 446 -35.15 -4.90 -21.99
N SER A 447 -34.83 -6.20 -21.92
CA SER A 447 -35.62 -7.28 -22.49
C SER A 447 -36.76 -7.76 -21.58
N LEU A 448 -36.82 -7.28 -20.32
CA LEU A 448 -37.81 -7.69 -19.34
C LEU A 448 -38.86 -6.59 -19.18
N ASP A 449 -40.13 -6.97 -19.27
CA ASP A 449 -41.25 -6.08 -18.97
C ASP A 449 -41.48 -6.05 -17.44
N LEU A 450 -40.60 -5.31 -16.73
CA LEU A 450 -40.66 -5.20 -15.28
C LEU A 450 -41.69 -4.14 -14.85
N GLN A 451 -42.47 -4.46 -13.84
CA GLN A 451 -43.32 -3.47 -13.18
C GLN A 451 -42.50 -2.30 -12.67
N GLN A 452 -43.05 -1.09 -12.77
CA GLN A 452 -42.36 0.15 -12.42
C GLN A 452 -41.82 0.15 -10.99
N GLU A 453 -42.57 -0.42 -10.02
CA GLU A 453 -42.14 -0.55 -8.61
C GLU A 453 -40.90 -1.43 -8.48
N THR A 454 -40.85 -2.57 -9.18
CA THR A 454 -39.71 -3.47 -9.17
C THR A 454 -38.47 -2.80 -9.77
N ARG A 455 -38.65 -2.11 -10.89
CA ARG A 455 -37.55 -1.38 -11.55
C ARG A 455 -37.00 -0.29 -10.62
N GLN A 456 -37.87 0.47 -10.00
CA GLN A 456 -37.47 1.52 -9.07
C GLN A 456 -36.74 0.96 -7.85
N SER A 457 -37.22 -0.15 -7.27
CA SER A 457 -36.55 -0.84 -6.16
C SER A 457 -35.14 -1.32 -6.51
N ILE A 458 -34.91 -1.77 -7.74
CA ILE A 458 -33.58 -2.15 -8.25
C ILE A 458 -32.73 -0.90 -8.46
N ASP A 459 -33.28 0.14 -9.08
CA ASP A 459 -32.58 1.39 -9.39
C ASP A 459 -32.08 2.12 -8.13
N ASP A 460 -32.87 2.15 -7.08
CA ASP A 460 -32.53 2.75 -5.78
C ASP A 460 -31.37 2.01 -5.07
N GLN A 461 -31.14 0.73 -5.44
CA GLN A 461 -30.11 -0.10 -4.83
C GLN A 461 -28.87 -0.31 -5.71
N ARG A 462 -28.76 0.30 -6.88
CA ARG A 462 -27.67 0.07 -7.84
C ARG A 462 -26.27 0.28 -7.24
N ILE A 463 -26.13 1.16 -6.27
CA ILE A 463 -24.88 1.40 -5.56
C ILE A 463 -24.41 0.18 -4.73
N LYS A 464 -25.33 -0.71 -4.38
CA LYS A 464 -25.03 -1.96 -3.66
C LYS A 464 -24.43 -3.04 -4.58
N ILE A 465 -24.51 -2.88 -5.90
CA ILE A 465 -24.03 -3.81 -6.94
C ILE A 465 -24.60 -5.22 -6.71
N LEU A 466 -23.79 -6.20 -6.32
CA LEU A 466 -24.21 -7.59 -6.10
C LEU A 466 -25.13 -7.81 -4.89
N LEU A 467 -25.27 -6.80 -4.03
CA LEU A 467 -26.14 -6.84 -2.83
C LEU A 467 -27.51 -6.20 -3.08
N ILE A 468 -27.94 -6.09 -4.32
CA ILE A 468 -29.29 -5.65 -4.69
C ILE A 468 -30.28 -6.70 -4.20
N GLU A 469 -31.18 -6.29 -3.33
CA GLU A 469 -32.28 -7.13 -2.84
C GLU A 469 -33.41 -7.13 -3.86
N ILE A 470 -33.75 -8.32 -4.36
CA ILE A 470 -34.86 -8.50 -5.31
C ILE A 470 -36.15 -8.68 -4.49
N PRO A 471 -37.23 -7.91 -4.75
CA PRO A 471 -38.49 -8.02 -4.01
C PRO A 471 -39.04 -9.45 -3.99
N GLU A 472 -39.65 -9.84 -2.88
CA GLU A 472 -40.16 -11.22 -2.72
C GLU A 472 -41.44 -11.51 -3.51
N ASN A 473 -42.22 -10.50 -3.84
CA ASN A 473 -43.51 -10.57 -4.50
C ASN A 473 -43.45 -10.74 -6.03
N ILE A 474 -42.30 -11.12 -6.57
CA ILE A 474 -42.10 -11.33 -8.01
C ILE A 474 -42.04 -12.83 -8.31
N GLU A 475 -42.45 -13.20 -9.51
CA GLU A 475 -42.40 -14.57 -10.04
C GLU A 475 -40.97 -15.13 -10.00
N THR A 476 -40.84 -16.42 -9.63
CA THR A 476 -39.53 -17.08 -9.45
C THR A 476 -38.65 -17.03 -10.71
N GLU A 477 -39.27 -17.13 -11.89
CA GLU A 477 -38.57 -17.04 -13.17
C GLU A 477 -37.97 -15.64 -13.37
N THR A 478 -38.78 -14.61 -13.14
CA THR A 478 -38.32 -13.20 -13.22
C THR A 478 -37.24 -12.90 -12.20
N LYS A 479 -37.32 -13.42 -10.97
CA LYS A 479 -36.25 -13.31 -9.97
C LYS A 479 -34.93 -13.89 -10.48
N THR A 480 -34.99 -15.06 -11.09
CA THR A 480 -33.80 -15.73 -11.65
C THR A 480 -33.18 -14.91 -12.77
N TYR A 481 -34.00 -14.34 -13.65
CA TYR A 481 -33.52 -13.45 -14.70
C TYR A 481 -32.86 -12.17 -14.16
N ILE A 482 -33.49 -11.51 -13.18
CA ILE A 482 -32.92 -10.30 -12.57
C ILE A 482 -31.59 -10.63 -11.88
N LYS A 483 -31.50 -11.74 -11.16
CA LYS A 483 -30.24 -12.18 -10.53
C LYS A 483 -29.15 -12.44 -11.57
N ASN A 484 -29.47 -13.15 -12.65
CA ASN A 484 -28.53 -13.39 -13.73
C ASN A 484 -28.08 -12.07 -14.39
N ALA A 485 -28.99 -11.12 -14.60
CA ALA A 485 -28.66 -9.79 -15.13
C ALA A 485 -27.69 -9.03 -14.21
N ILE A 486 -27.90 -9.09 -12.89
CA ILE A 486 -26.99 -8.52 -11.89
C ILE A 486 -25.62 -9.19 -11.94
N ASP A 487 -25.58 -10.52 -11.99
CA ASP A 487 -24.35 -11.31 -12.00
C ASP A 487 -23.53 -11.05 -13.29
N ILE A 488 -24.17 -11.01 -14.46
CA ILE A 488 -23.55 -10.69 -15.76
C ILE A 488 -23.03 -9.25 -15.74
N SER A 489 -23.80 -8.32 -15.20
CA SER A 489 -23.41 -6.89 -15.14
C SER A 489 -22.21 -6.66 -14.21
N PHE A 490 -22.15 -7.38 -13.09
CA PHE A 490 -20.99 -7.37 -12.23
C PHE A 490 -19.77 -8.01 -12.92
N LEU A 491 -19.94 -9.12 -13.62
CA LEU A 491 -18.85 -9.76 -14.36
C LEU A 491 -18.27 -8.83 -15.44
N ALA A 492 -19.11 -8.06 -16.12
CA ALA A 492 -18.67 -7.05 -17.08
C ALA A 492 -17.83 -5.96 -16.41
N SER A 493 -18.29 -5.46 -15.24
CA SER A 493 -17.55 -4.48 -14.43
C SER A 493 -16.21 -5.05 -13.95
N PHE A 494 -16.21 -6.26 -13.39
CA PHE A 494 -15.02 -6.95 -12.94
C PHE A 494 -13.98 -7.11 -14.07
N ARG A 495 -14.41 -7.56 -15.24
CA ARG A 495 -13.53 -7.69 -16.42
C ARG A 495 -12.92 -6.35 -16.81
N LEU A 496 -13.70 -5.27 -16.82
CA LEU A 496 -13.17 -3.94 -17.11
C LEU A 496 -12.13 -3.51 -16.08
N MET A 497 -12.37 -3.74 -14.78
CA MET A 497 -11.39 -3.41 -13.73
C MET A 497 -10.08 -4.19 -13.89
N MET A 498 -10.16 -5.47 -14.25
CA MET A 498 -8.97 -6.28 -14.54
C MET A 498 -8.25 -5.80 -15.81
N LEU A 499 -8.97 -5.38 -16.84
CA LEU A 499 -8.37 -4.80 -18.08
C LEU A 499 -7.69 -3.46 -17.79
N ILE A 500 -8.30 -2.58 -17.00
CA ILE A 500 -7.67 -1.33 -16.57
C ILE A 500 -6.39 -1.62 -15.80
N SER A 501 -6.43 -2.56 -14.85
CA SER A 501 -5.25 -2.97 -14.09
C SER A 501 -4.16 -3.56 -14.99
N CYS A 502 -4.54 -4.42 -15.94
CA CYS A 502 -3.64 -4.94 -16.96
C CYS A 502 -2.99 -3.81 -17.77
N GLY A 503 -3.77 -2.86 -18.27
CA GLY A 503 -3.28 -1.72 -19.05
C GLY A 503 -2.33 -0.81 -18.25
N LEU A 504 -2.67 -0.50 -17.01
CA LEU A 504 -1.82 0.31 -16.13
C LEU A 504 -0.47 -0.36 -15.87
N VAL A 505 -0.48 -1.67 -15.57
CA VAL A 505 0.76 -2.42 -15.30
C VAL A 505 1.57 -2.67 -16.58
N LEU A 506 0.91 -2.86 -17.72
CA LEU A 506 1.59 -2.90 -19.00
C LEU A 506 2.24 -1.55 -19.35
N PHE A 507 1.56 -0.45 -19.04
CA PHE A 507 2.11 0.89 -19.21
C PHE A 507 3.34 1.13 -18.30
N CYS A 508 3.40 0.49 -17.12
CA CYS A 508 4.62 0.49 -16.30
C CYS A 508 5.83 -0.05 -17.07
N THR A 509 5.66 -1.09 -17.92
CA THR A 509 6.76 -1.62 -18.75
C THR A 509 7.32 -0.54 -19.67
N PHE A 510 6.43 0.27 -20.28
CA PHE A 510 6.83 1.39 -21.12
C PHE A 510 7.57 2.47 -20.32
N VAL A 511 7.04 2.85 -19.14
CA VAL A 511 7.71 3.80 -18.25
C VAL A 511 9.12 3.32 -17.88
N VAL A 512 9.26 2.03 -17.53
CA VAL A 512 10.55 1.42 -17.19
C VAL A 512 11.53 1.47 -18.38
N TRP A 513 11.02 1.22 -19.59
CA TRP A 513 11.85 1.25 -20.80
C TRP A 513 12.53 2.59 -21.00
N PHE A 514 11.85 3.71 -20.73
CA PHE A 514 12.36 5.06 -20.97
C PHE A 514 13.07 5.66 -19.76
N SER A 515 12.67 5.30 -18.54
CA SER A 515 13.14 5.99 -17.33
C SER A 515 14.22 5.24 -16.55
N ILE A 516 14.26 3.89 -16.62
CA ILE A 516 15.27 3.12 -15.89
C ILE A 516 16.49 2.90 -16.76
N GLU A 517 17.63 3.40 -16.31
CA GLU A 517 18.89 3.29 -17.01
C GLU A 517 19.42 1.86 -17.00
N LYS A 518 20.02 1.44 -18.13
CA LYS A 518 20.79 0.19 -18.16
C LYS A 518 22.05 0.40 -17.30
N ARG A 519 22.37 -0.58 -16.47
CA ARG A 519 23.68 -0.61 -15.78
C ARG A 519 24.76 -0.52 -16.86
N LYS A 520 25.65 0.49 -16.75
CA LYS A 520 26.88 0.50 -17.55
C LYS A 520 27.68 -0.72 -17.11
N ALA A 521 27.92 -1.62 -18.06
CA ALA A 521 28.87 -2.72 -17.84
C ALA A 521 30.23 -2.07 -17.52
N GLY A 522 30.67 -2.16 -16.27
CA GLY A 522 32.01 -1.83 -15.84
C GLY A 522 32.89 -3.04 -16.02
#